data_83f118eb746324e3f499afb6466f84b1
#
_entry.id   83f118eb746324e3f499afb6466f84b1
#
_cell.length_a   1.000
_cell.length_b   1.000
_cell.length_c   1.000
_cell.angle_alpha   90.00
_cell.angle_beta   90.00
_cell.angle_gamma   90.00
#
_symmetry.space_group_name_H-M   'P 1'
#
loop_
_entity.id
_entity.type
_entity.pdbx_description
1 polymer ?
#
loop_
_entity_poly.entity_id
_entity_poly.type
_entity_poly.pdbx_seq_one_letter_code
_entity_poly.pdbx_strand_id
1 'polypeptide(L)'
;MTEGFHVVSYERDRNRTTDIRFLNQEVAQQASRFHSSFPQYQRTPLERLKNLAEVLGVEEILVKNESYRFGLNAFKVLGGSFAIGKYLAKRLGRDLSELPFEVMTSEAVQKELGKLTFVTATDGNHGRGVAWTANQLGQKSVVYMPKGSAQERLDNIRKENSDASITDLRYDDTVRLASERAKEPNCVLVQDTSWDGYEEVPTWIIQGYTTMAQEVVDQLEEMGIERPTHIFLQAGVGSMPASLTGFFANVYQDNQPQICIVEPNKADCIFRTAKA
;
A
#
# COMPACT_ATOMS: atom_id res chain seq x y z
N MET A 1 -28.39 -12.18 -17.69
CA MET A 1 -27.43 -13.30 -17.46
C MET A 1 -26.63 -12.92 -16.22
N THR A 2 -26.85 -13.60 -15.13
CA THR A 2 -25.99 -13.49 -13.95
C THR A 2 -24.63 -14.05 -14.35
N GLU A 3 -23.68 -13.18 -14.65
CA GLU A 3 -22.29 -13.59 -14.76
C GLU A 3 -21.89 -14.17 -13.40
N GLY A 4 -21.71 -15.49 -13.35
CA GLY A 4 -21.34 -16.19 -12.12
C GLY A 4 -19.93 -15.82 -11.67
N PHE A 5 -19.65 -16.02 -10.40
CA PHE A 5 -18.29 -15.94 -9.87
C PHE A 5 -17.43 -17.06 -10.48
N HIS A 6 -16.22 -16.71 -10.88
CA HIS A 6 -15.19 -17.66 -11.27
C HIS A 6 -14.21 -17.82 -10.12
N VAL A 7 -13.95 -19.05 -9.71
CA VAL A 7 -13.05 -19.34 -8.58
C VAL A 7 -11.94 -20.28 -9.03
N VAL A 8 -10.72 -19.97 -8.64
CA VAL A 8 -9.57 -20.87 -8.67
C VAL A 8 -9.10 -21.04 -7.24
N SER A 9 -8.97 -22.26 -6.77
CA SER A 9 -8.48 -22.54 -5.42
C SER A 9 -7.21 -23.39 -5.48
N TYR A 10 -6.28 -23.11 -4.57
CA TYR A 10 -5.09 -23.91 -4.37
C TYR A 10 -5.03 -24.40 -2.93
N GLU A 11 -4.69 -25.67 -2.78
CA GLU A 11 -4.24 -26.15 -1.49
C GLU A 11 -2.81 -25.64 -1.23
N ARG A 12 -2.52 -25.31 0.02
CA ARG A 12 -1.18 -24.90 0.43
C ARG A 12 -0.20 -26.04 0.18
N ASP A 13 0.73 -25.85 -0.76
CA ASP A 13 1.87 -26.75 -0.91
C ASP A 13 2.88 -26.48 0.21
N ARG A 14 2.91 -27.32 1.23
CA ARG A 14 3.80 -27.19 2.38
C ARG A 14 5.28 -27.37 2.02
N ASN A 15 5.59 -27.89 0.82
CA ASN A 15 6.95 -28.08 0.33
C ASN A 15 7.47 -26.83 -0.40
N ARG A 16 6.60 -25.92 -0.78
CA ARG A 16 6.99 -24.63 -1.37
C ARG A 16 7.15 -23.59 -0.27
N THR A 17 8.39 -23.26 0.03
CA THR A 17 8.73 -22.18 0.96
C THR A 17 9.09 -20.92 0.17
N THR A 18 8.28 -19.89 0.29
CA THR A 18 8.65 -18.54 -0.16
C THR A 18 9.23 -17.79 1.02
N ASP A 19 10.33 -17.09 0.82
CA ASP A 19 10.89 -16.24 1.89
C ASP A 19 9.98 -15.01 2.09
N ILE A 20 9.23 -15.04 3.19
CA ILE A 20 8.32 -13.95 3.61
C ILE A 20 8.85 -13.21 4.85
N ARG A 21 10.12 -13.44 5.25
CA ARG A 21 10.70 -12.78 6.45
C ARG A 21 10.71 -11.27 6.36
N PHE A 22 10.74 -10.72 5.14
CA PHE A 22 10.65 -9.28 4.90
C PHE A 22 9.28 -8.67 5.23
N LEU A 23 8.29 -9.48 5.64
CA LEU A 23 6.96 -9.10 6.11
C LEU A 23 6.68 -9.59 7.53
N ASN A 24 7.71 -9.75 8.34
CA ASN A 24 7.60 -10.17 9.72
C ASN A 24 7.03 -9.06 10.62
N GLN A 25 6.76 -9.40 11.87
CA GLN A 25 6.17 -8.48 12.84
C GLN A 25 7.09 -7.28 13.17
N GLU A 26 8.41 -7.45 13.12
CA GLU A 26 9.36 -6.36 13.36
C GLU A 26 9.24 -5.27 12.27
N VAL A 27 9.16 -5.69 11.01
CA VAL A 27 8.94 -4.79 9.87
C VAL A 27 7.60 -4.07 9.99
N ALA A 28 6.54 -4.79 10.37
CA ALA A 28 5.23 -4.19 10.57
C ALA A 28 5.21 -3.16 11.71
N GLN A 29 5.92 -3.44 12.79
CA GLN A 29 6.09 -2.48 13.90
C GLN A 29 6.92 -1.26 13.46
N GLN A 30 7.94 -1.43 12.63
CA GLN A 30 8.70 -0.30 12.08
C GLN A 30 7.79 0.58 11.22
N ALA A 31 7.00 -0.02 10.33
CA ALA A 31 6.04 0.69 9.48
C ALA A 31 4.99 1.42 10.34
N SER A 32 4.42 0.75 11.34
CA SER A 32 3.42 1.33 12.24
C SER A 32 3.98 2.50 13.05
N ARG A 33 5.20 2.38 13.59
CA ARG A 33 5.88 3.49 14.31
C ARG A 33 6.13 4.69 13.39
N PHE A 34 6.57 4.45 12.16
CA PHE A 34 6.77 5.52 11.19
C PHE A 34 5.45 6.24 10.88
N HIS A 35 4.38 5.51 10.54
CA HIS A 35 3.09 6.11 10.24
C HIS A 35 2.47 6.83 11.44
N SER A 36 2.59 6.26 12.63
CA SER A 36 2.06 6.89 13.86
C SER A 36 2.79 8.16 14.27
N SER A 37 3.97 8.44 13.71
CA SER A 37 4.67 9.70 13.94
C SER A 37 4.05 10.89 13.20
N PHE A 38 3.22 10.65 12.19
CA PHE A 38 2.52 11.73 11.47
C PHE A 38 1.36 12.30 12.29
N PRO A 39 1.22 13.62 12.38
CA PRO A 39 0.12 14.24 13.15
C PRO A 39 -1.29 13.84 12.71
N GLN A 40 -1.44 13.45 11.44
CA GLN A 40 -2.72 13.04 10.86
C GLN A 40 -3.03 11.54 11.04
N TYR A 41 -2.11 10.80 11.67
CA TYR A 41 -2.32 9.36 11.85
C TYR A 41 -3.47 9.09 12.82
N GLN A 42 -4.32 8.18 12.40
CA GLN A 42 -5.34 7.57 13.23
C GLN A 42 -5.44 6.08 12.87
N ARG A 43 -5.53 5.23 13.87
CA ARG A 43 -5.86 3.81 13.64
C ARG A 43 -7.26 3.72 13.05
N THR A 44 -7.37 3.18 11.86
CA THR A 44 -8.68 3.06 11.19
C THR A 44 -9.55 1.99 11.88
N PRO A 45 -10.88 2.13 11.86
CA PRO A 45 -11.75 1.19 12.55
C PRO A 45 -11.76 -0.20 11.90
N LEU A 46 -11.92 -1.23 12.73
CA LEU A 46 -12.32 -2.57 12.34
C LEU A 46 -13.81 -2.72 12.68
N GLU A 47 -14.66 -2.52 11.68
CA GLU A 47 -16.10 -2.42 11.87
C GLU A 47 -16.78 -3.79 11.86
N ARG A 48 -17.70 -4.03 12.81
CA ARG A 48 -18.54 -5.23 12.86
C ARG A 48 -19.82 -5.05 12.06
N LEU A 49 -20.06 -5.91 11.08
CA LEU A 49 -21.27 -5.93 10.25
C LEU A 49 -22.25 -7.01 10.75
N LYS A 50 -22.80 -6.81 11.96
CA LYS A 50 -23.66 -7.78 12.65
C LYS A 50 -24.84 -8.25 11.80
N ASN A 51 -25.61 -7.32 11.24
CA ASN A 51 -26.79 -7.64 10.42
C ASN A 51 -26.41 -8.46 9.18
N LEU A 52 -25.26 -8.18 8.56
CA LEU A 52 -24.81 -8.94 7.42
C LEU A 52 -24.34 -10.35 7.82
N ALA A 53 -23.69 -10.49 8.97
CA ALA A 53 -23.29 -11.78 9.52
C ALA A 53 -24.53 -12.67 9.78
N GLU A 54 -25.56 -12.12 10.40
CA GLU A 54 -26.85 -12.81 10.62
C GLU A 54 -27.50 -13.27 9.30
N VAL A 55 -27.58 -12.39 8.30
CA VAL A 55 -28.17 -12.72 6.99
C VAL A 55 -27.41 -13.84 6.30
N LEU A 56 -26.08 -13.86 6.42
CA LEU A 56 -25.22 -14.86 5.78
C LEU A 56 -25.02 -16.13 6.63
N GLY A 57 -25.50 -16.15 7.88
CA GLY A 57 -25.36 -17.30 8.78
C GLY A 57 -23.91 -17.57 9.18
N VAL A 58 -23.09 -16.52 9.34
CA VAL A 58 -21.70 -16.58 9.81
C VAL A 58 -21.59 -15.89 11.17
N GLU A 59 -20.58 -16.25 11.95
CA GLU A 59 -20.40 -15.72 13.30
C GLU A 59 -20.09 -14.22 13.31
N GLU A 60 -19.11 -13.80 12.50
CA GLU A 60 -18.66 -12.42 12.44
C GLU A 60 -18.30 -12.01 11.01
N ILE A 61 -18.58 -10.77 10.67
CA ILE A 61 -18.02 -10.10 9.49
C ILE A 61 -17.38 -8.80 9.97
N LEU A 62 -16.08 -8.67 9.74
CA LEU A 62 -15.29 -7.52 10.13
C LEU A 62 -14.73 -6.83 8.90
N VAL A 63 -14.81 -5.50 8.86
CA VAL A 63 -14.28 -4.68 7.76
C VAL A 63 -13.27 -3.69 8.29
N LYS A 64 -12.02 -3.81 7.84
CA LYS A 64 -11.00 -2.78 8.07
C LYS A 64 -11.28 -1.58 7.17
N ASN A 65 -11.83 -0.52 7.76
CA ASN A 65 -12.32 0.64 7.01
C ASN A 65 -11.22 1.67 6.78
N GLU A 66 -10.51 1.52 5.68
CA GLU A 66 -9.42 2.41 5.27
C GLU A 66 -9.88 3.76 4.68
N SER A 67 -11.19 4.05 4.64
CA SER A 67 -11.69 5.35 4.18
C SER A 67 -11.29 6.51 5.11
N TYR A 68 -10.86 6.21 6.34
CA TYR A 68 -10.39 7.22 7.30
C TYR A 68 -8.87 7.46 7.25
N ARG A 69 -8.12 6.66 6.47
CA ARG A 69 -6.66 6.72 6.47
C ARG A 69 -6.13 8.09 6.03
N PHE A 70 -5.50 8.82 6.95
CA PHE A 70 -4.91 10.15 6.75
C PHE A 70 -5.85 11.19 6.09
N GLY A 71 -7.18 10.96 6.12
CA GLY A 71 -8.14 11.80 5.40
C GLY A 71 -8.13 11.64 3.88
N LEU A 72 -7.43 10.63 3.35
CA LEU A 72 -7.27 10.41 1.91
C LEU A 72 -8.28 9.39 1.32
N ASN A 73 -9.13 8.81 2.13
CA ASN A 73 -10.12 7.81 1.75
C ASN A 73 -9.54 6.55 1.06
N ALA A 74 -8.28 6.22 1.34
CA ALA A 74 -7.61 5.08 0.73
C ALA A 74 -6.36 4.64 1.53
N PHE A 75 -6.10 3.34 1.56
CA PHE A 75 -4.95 2.73 2.24
C PHE A 75 -3.61 2.96 1.50
N LYS A 76 -3.62 3.30 0.22
CA LYS A 76 -2.41 3.32 -0.63
C LYS A 76 -1.33 4.30 -0.15
N VAL A 77 -1.70 5.29 0.63
CA VAL A 77 -0.74 6.20 1.28
C VAL A 77 0.24 5.46 2.21
N LEU A 78 -0.17 4.38 2.87
CA LEU A 78 0.70 3.60 3.74
C LEU A 78 1.93 3.07 3.00
N GLY A 79 1.74 2.50 1.80
CA GLY A 79 2.85 2.02 0.99
C GLY A 79 3.74 3.15 0.49
N GLY A 80 3.15 4.18 -0.11
CA GLY A 80 3.89 5.32 -0.65
C GLY A 80 4.68 6.08 0.42
N SER A 81 4.10 6.33 1.58
CA SER A 81 4.77 7.05 2.68
C SER A 81 5.93 6.25 3.28
N PHE A 82 5.74 4.96 3.51
CA PHE A 82 6.82 4.13 4.05
C PHE A 82 7.98 4.02 3.06
N ALA A 83 7.71 3.84 1.77
CA ALA A 83 8.74 3.80 0.74
C ALA A 83 9.52 5.12 0.65
N ILE A 84 8.84 6.27 0.71
CA ILE A 84 9.49 7.58 0.75
C ILE A 84 10.33 7.70 2.03
N GLY A 85 9.79 7.34 3.20
CA GLY A 85 10.52 7.35 4.47
C GLY A 85 11.79 6.50 4.42
N LYS A 86 11.71 5.27 3.92
CA LYS A 86 12.86 4.37 3.73
C LYS A 86 13.91 4.97 2.78
N TYR A 87 13.46 5.58 1.68
CA TYR A 87 14.36 6.24 0.74
C TYR A 87 15.11 7.42 1.41
N LEU A 88 14.39 8.27 2.15
CA LEU A 88 15.00 9.41 2.85
C LEU A 88 15.97 8.95 3.93
N ALA A 89 15.63 7.92 4.70
CA ALA A 89 16.50 7.32 5.70
C ALA A 89 17.80 6.78 5.06
N LYS A 90 17.68 6.02 3.96
CA LYS A 90 18.81 5.51 3.17
C LYS A 90 19.71 6.66 2.67
N ARG A 91 19.12 7.74 2.17
CA ARG A 91 19.84 8.90 1.65
C ARG A 91 20.63 9.64 2.77
N LEU A 92 20.07 9.67 3.98
CA LEU A 92 20.72 10.27 5.17
C LEU A 92 21.72 9.32 5.83
N GLY A 93 21.78 8.04 5.44
CA GLY A 93 22.59 7.03 6.11
C GLY A 93 22.16 6.75 7.56
N ARG A 94 20.86 6.93 7.86
CA ARG A 94 20.28 6.76 9.20
C ARG A 94 19.23 5.64 9.21
N ASP A 95 18.97 5.08 10.38
CA ASP A 95 17.83 4.17 10.53
C ASP A 95 16.50 4.95 10.52
N LEU A 96 15.45 4.34 9.95
CA LEU A 96 14.13 4.97 9.87
C LEU A 96 13.53 5.24 11.25
N SER A 97 13.87 4.46 12.28
CA SER A 97 13.41 4.65 13.65
C SER A 97 13.93 5.94 14.28
N GLU A 98 15.05 6.48 13.77
CA GLU A 98 15.63 7.76 14.21
C GLU A 98 15.00 8.97 13.51
N LEU A 99 14.10 8.72 12.55
CA LEU A 99 13.55 9.71 11.65
C LEU A 99 11.99 9.75 11.71
N PRO A 100 11.39 9.96 12.90
CA PRO A 100 9.96 10.23 12.96
C PRO A 100 9.63 11.53 12.20
N PHE A 101 8.35 11.74 11.91
CA PHE A 101 7.86 12.87 11.12
C PHE A 101 8.47 14.22 11.54
N GLU A 102 8.49 14.53 12.83
CA GLU A 102 9.03 15.78 13.36
C GLU A 102 10.53 15.96 13.05
N VAL A 103 11.32 14.88 13.14
CA VAL A 103 12.74 14.91 12.80
C VAL A 103 12.92 15.06 11.29
N MET A 104 12.17 14.30 10.47
CA MET A 104 12.25 14.41 9.01
C MET A 104 11.90 15.81 8.49
N THR A 105 10.99 16.50 9.15
CA THR A 105 10.54 17.85 8.77
C THR A 105 11.35 18.98 9.41
N SER A 106 12.31 18.65 10.28
CA SER A 106 13.19 19.63 10.92
C SER A 106 14.06 20.38 9.90
N GLU A 107 14.37 21.63 10.17
CA GLU A 107 15.20 22.47 9.28
C GLU A 107 16.57 21.83 8.99
N ALA A 108 17.20 21.22 9.99
CA ALA A 108 18.48 20.56 9.85
C ALA A 108 18.43 19.40 8.84
N VAL A 109 17.44 18.50 8.97
CA VAL A 109 17.26 17.35 8.08
C VAL A 109 16.84 17.82 6.69
N GLN A 110 15.96 18.80 6.57
CA GLN A 110 15.54 19.34 5.28
C GLN A 110 16.71 20.00 4.52
N LYS A 111 17.64 20.66 5.22
CA LYS A 111 18.85 21.23 4.63
C LYS A 111 19.81 20.14 4.14
N GLU A 112 19.95 19.05 4.90
CA GLU A 112 20.80 17.90 4.54
C GLU A 112 20.25 17.14 3.33
N LEU A 113 18.94 16.88 3.29
CA LEU A 113 18.26 16.20 2.18
C LEU A 113 18.30 17.01 0.89
N GLY A 114 18.17 18.32 0.98
CA GLY A 114 17.87 19.18 -0.17
C GLY A 114 16.45 18.96 -0.69
N LYS A 115 16.16 19.42 -1.91
CA LYS A 115 14.85 19.23 -2.55
C LYS A 115 14.90 18.04 -3.51
N LEU A 116 14.03 17.07 -3.22
CA LEU A 116 13.78 15.89 -4.05
C LEU A 116 12.42 16.00 -4.73
N THR A 117 12.26 15.29 -5.83
CA THR A 117 11.01 15.15 -6.55
C THR A 117 10.66 13.67 -6.65
N PHE A 118 9.59 13.25 -5.98
CA PHE A 118 9.07 11.90 -6.08
C PHE A 118 8.16 11.76 -7.28
N VAL A 119 8.45 10.81 -8.15
CA VAL A 119 7.77 10.63 -9.45
C VAL A 119 7.01 9.31 -9.43
N THR A 120 5.79 9.30 -9.93
CA THR A 120 5.00 8.07 -10.10
C THR A 120 4.02 8.15 -11.25
N ALA A 121 3.58 6.97 -11.74
CA ALA A 121 2.43 6.81 -12.60
C ALA A 121 1.30 6.12 -11.84
N THR A 122 0.06 6.56 -12.02
CA THR A 122 -1.08 6.07 -11.24
C THR A 122 -2.41 6.29 -11.96
N ASP A 123 -3.40 5.47 -11.60
CA ASP A 123 -4.81 5.73 -11.90
C ASP A 123 -5.55 6.54 -10.80
N GLY A 124 -4.87 6.86 -9.67
CA GLY A 124 -5.45 7.68 -8.60
C GLY A 124 -4.79 7.57 -7.22
N ASN A 125 -5.20 6.59 -6.40
CA ASN A 125 -4.91 6.57 -4.98
C ASN A 125 -3.42 6.41 -4.61
N HIS A 126 -2.63 5.66 -5.40
CA HIS A 126 -1.19 5.54 -5.15
C HIS A 126 -0.51 6.89 -5.36
N GLY A 127 -0.76 7.54 -6.50
CA GLY A 127 -0.20 8.86 -6.79
C GLY A 127 -0.63 9.93 -5.79
N ARG A 128 -1.89 9.88 -5.33
CA ARG A 128 -2.35 10.77 -4.26
C ARG A 128 -1.58 10.56 -2.97
N GLY A 129 -1.34 9.30 -2.58
CA GLY A 129 -0.55 8.96 -1.40
C GLY A 129 0.91 9.43 -1.50
N VAL A 130 1.55 9.26 -2.68
CA VAL A 130 2.90 9.78 -2.95
C VAL A 130 2.93 11.31 -2.89
N ALA A 131 1.97 11.98 -3.53
CA ALA A 131 1.87 13.44 -3.54
C ALA A 131 1.68 14.01 -2.13
N TRP A 132 0.72 13.47 -1.38
CA TRP A 132 0.47 13.86 0.01
C TRP A 132 1.73 13.69 0.87
N THR A 133 2.37 12.54 0.79
CA THR A 133 3.58 12.28 1.60
C THR A 133 4.72 13.22 1.26
N ALA A 134 4.99 13.42 -0.04
CA ALA A 134 6.01 14.36 -0.48
C ALA A 134 5.74 15.77 0.08
N ASN A 135 4.50 16.24 -0.02
CA ASN A 135 4.08 17.53 0.53
C ASN A 135 4.27 17.61 2.06
N GLN A 136 3.82 16.58 2.82
CA GLN A 136 3.98 16.53 4.27
C GLN A 136 5.46 16.58 4.70
N LEU A 137 6.34 15.93 3.95
CA LEU A 137 7.76 15.87 4.22
C LEU A 137 8.56 17.00 3.54
N GLY A 138 7.90 18.07 3.07
CA GLY A 138 8.53 19.25 2.48
C GLY A 138 9.25 18.98 1.16
N GLN A 139 8.89 17.93 0.45
CA GLN A 139 9.46 17.54 -0.84
C GLN A 139 8.47 17.80 -2.00
N LYS A 140 8.91 17.60 -3.23
CA LYS A 140 8.08 17.76 -4.44
C LYS A 140 7.57 16.41 -4.95
N SER A 141 6.49 16.44 -5.75
CA SER A 141 6.02 15.27 -6.47
C SER A 141 5.59 15.61 -7.90
N VAL A 142 5.79 14.64 -8.80
CA VAL A 142 5.29 14.65 -10.17
C VAL A 142 4.49 13.37 -10.37
N VAL A 143 3.24 13.51 -10.81
CA VAL A 143 2.32 12.37 -10.96
C VAL A 143 1.74 12.35 -12.36
N TYR A 144 2.01 11.29 -13.09
CA TYR A 144 1.45 11.05 -14.40
C TYR A 144 0.27 10.07 -14.31
N MET A 145 -0.82 10.42 -14.97
CA MET A 145 -2.00 9.57 -15.06
C MET A 145 -2.21 9.11 -16.51
N PRO A 146 -2.65 7.86 -16.73
CA PRO A 146 -2.90 7.36 -18.07
C PRO A 146 -4.13 8.03 -18.70
N LYS A 147 -4.22 7.96 -20.01
CA LYS A 147 -5.37 8.40 -20.80
C LYS A 147 -6.67 7.76 -20.29
N GLY A 148 -7.69 8.57 -20.15
CA GLY A 148 -9.01 8.15 -19.67
C GLY A 148 -9.18 8.18 -18.15
N SER A 149 -8.16 8.61 -17.40
CA SER A 149 -8.30 8.86 -15.96
C SER A 149 -9.35 9.95 -15.69
N ALA A 150 -10.08 9.81 -14.58
CA ALA A 150 -11.10 10.77 -14.22
C ALA A 150 -10.48 12.11 -13.75
N GLN A 151 -11.05 13.23 -14.20
CA GLN A 151 -10.60 14.57 -13.83
C GLN A 151 -10.60 14.78 -12.32
N GLU A 152 -11.64 14.28 -11.64
CA GLU A 152 -11.74 14.36 -10.18
C GLU A 152 -10.53 13.76 -9.45
N ARG A 153 -10.00 12.62 -9.96
CA ARG A 153 -8.80 12.00 -9.39
C ARG A 153 -7.55 12.85 -9.59
N LEU A 154 -7.40 13.47 -10.77
CA LEU A 154 -6.33 14.42 -11.04
C LEU A 154 -6.41 15.62 -10.09
N ASP A 155 -7.60 16.20 -9.93
CA ASP A 155 -7.80 17.35 -9.06
C ASP A 155 -7.51 17.01 -7.59
N ASN A 156 -7.85 15.81 -7.14
CA ASN A 156 -7.50 15.34 -5.80
C ASN A 156 -6.00 15.16 -5.59
N ILE A 157 -5.24 14.75 -6.61
CA ILE A 157 -3.78 14.69 -6.55
C ILE A 157 -3.18 16.10 -6.51
N ARG A 158 -3.68 17.02 -7.33
CA ARG A 158 -3.22 18.42 -7.37
C ARG A 158 -3.45 19.18 -6.06
N LYS A 159 -4.52 18.85 -5.32
CA LYS A 159 -4.78 19.40 -3.97
C LYS A 159 -3.66 19.06 -2.99
N GLU A 160 -2.88 18.00 -3.24
CA GLU A 160 -1.71 17.64 -2.44
C GLU A 160 -0.42 18.37 -2.89
N ASN A 161 -0.52 19.51 -3.58
CA ASN A 161 0.58 20.32 -4.11
C ASN A 161 1.50 19.58 -5.10
N SER A 162 0.96 18.64 -5.84
CA SER A 162 1.69 17.85 -6.85
C SER A 162 1.58 18.47 -8.23
N ASP A 163 2.66 18.40 -9.00
CA ASP A 163 2.61 18.59 -10.45
C ASP A 163 2.03 17.31 -11.07
N ALA A 164 0.74 17.34 -11.37
CA ALA A 164 0.03 16.17 -11.87
C ALA A 164 -0.67 16.46 -13.20
N SER A 165 -0.62 15.47 -14.10
CA SER A 165 -1.22 15.56 -15.43
C SER A 165 -1.77 14.23 -15.92
N ILE A 166 -2.85 14.28 -16.72
CA ILE A 166 -3.32 13.13 -17.51
C ILE A 166 -2.56 13.16 -18.83
N THR A 167 -1.96 12.05 -19.19
CA THR A 167 -1.23 11.86 -20.45
C THR A 167 -2.15 11.28 -21.53
N ASP A 168 -1.71 11.31 -22.80
CA ASP A 168 -2.37 10.58 -23.89
C ASP A 168 -1.92 9.11 -23.99
N LEU A 169 -1.14 8.62 -23.02
CA LEU A 169 -0.52 7.31 -23.01
C LEU A 169 -1.39 6.27 -22.30
N ARG A 170 -1.19 4.99 -22.65
CA ARG A 170 -1.69 3.86 -21.87
C ARG A 170 -0.91 3.71 -20.55
N TYR A 171 -1.44 2.94 -19.61
CA TYR A 171 -0.84 2.78 -18.28
C TYR A 171 0.65 2.40 -18.31
N ASP A 172 1.03 1.36 -19.06
CA ASP A 172 2.43 0.89 -19.13
C ASP A 172 3.38 1.96 -19.70
N ASP A 173 2.94 2.70 -20.72
CA ASP A 173 3.72 3.78 -21.31
C ASP A 173 3.81 4.99 -20.36
N THR A 174 2.78 5.23 -19.57
CA THR A 174 2.80 6.25 -18.51
C THR A 174 3.79 5.87 -17.40
N VAL A 175 3.89 4.58 -17.04
CA VAL A 175 4.91 4.08 -16.10
C VAL A 175 6.32 4.27 -16.68
N ARG A 176 6.53 4.00 -17.97
CA ARG A 176 7.82 4.26 -18.66
C ARG A 176 8.17 5.75 -18.63
N LEU A 177 7.19 6.64 -18.90
CA LEU A 177 7.38 8.08 -18.80
C LEU A 177 7.82 8.51 -17.39
N ALA A 178 7.17 7.99 -16.36
CA ALA A 178 7.55 8.26 -14.95
C ALA A 178 8.98 7.76 -14.65
N SER A 179 9.33 6.57 -15.16
CA SER A 179 10.67 6.00 -15.00
C SER A 179 11.74 6.84 -15.70
N GLU A 180 11.48 7.35 -16.92
CA GLU A 180 12.40 8.25 -17.62
C GLU A 180 12.57 9.59 -16.85
N ARG A 181 11.46 10.16 -16.38
CA ARG A 181 11.48 11.39 -15.58
C ARG A 181 12.30 11.24 -14.29
N ALA A 182 12.25 10.06 -13.68
CA ALA A 182 12.99 9.76 -12.44
C ALA A 182 14.52 9.64 -12.65
N LYS A 183 15.01 9.59 -13.88
CA LYS A 183 16.46 9.64 -14.19
C LYS A 183 17.06 11.04 -14.08
N GLU A 184 16.22 12.06 -14.02
CA GLU A 184 16.70 13.43 -13.85
C GLU A 184 17.28 13.65 -12.42
N PRO A 185 18.20 14.61 -12.25
CA PRO A 185 18.80 14.88 -10.94
C PRO A 185 17.75 15.15 -9.86
N ASN A 186 17.95 14.56 -8.69
CA ASN A 186 17.06 14.67 -7.53
C ASN A 186 15.61 14.17 -7.77
N CYS A 187 15.36 13.38 -8.80
CA CYS A 187 14.11 12.69 -9.03
C CYS A 187 14.20 11.24 -8.57
N VAL A 188 13.11 10.71 -8.01
CA VAL A 188 13.03 9.37 -7.42
C VAL A 188 11.73 8.72 -7.84
N LEU A 189 11.82 7.55 -8.48
CA LEU A 189 10.63 6.77 -8.82
C LEU A 189 10.03 6.12 -7.58
N VAL A 190 8.72 6.27 -7.40
CA VAL A 190 7.95 5.57 -6.35
C VAL A 190 6.75 4.89 -7.00
N GLN A 191 7.01 3.76 -7.67
CA GLN A 191 6.02 2.98 -8.40
C GLN A 191 5.65 1.72 -7.63
N ASP A 192 4.37 1.36 -7.61
CA ASP A 192 3.83 0.22 -6.86
C ASP A 192 3.83 -1.12 -7.65
N THR A 193 4.47 -1.13 -8.82
CA THR A 193 4.71 -2.32 -9.65
C THR A 193 6.21 -2.57 -9.75
N SER A 194 6.64 -3.82 -9.62
CA SER A 194 8.04 -4.22 -9.72
C SER A 194 8.40 -4.75 -11.12
N TRP A 195 9.68 -4.64 -11.48
CA TRP A 195 10.31 -5.29 -12.62
C TRP A 195 11.79 -5.51 -12.33
N ASP A 196 12.48 -6.27 -13.18
CA ASP A 196 13.91 -6.60 -13.00
C ASP A 196 14.76 -5.33 -12.83
N GLY A 197 15.42 -5.21 -11.65
CA GLY A 197 16.22 -4.04 -11.26
C GLY A 197 15.43 -2.93 -10.57
N TYR A 198 14.12 -3.11 -10.37
CA TYR A 198 13.29 -2.18 -9.59
C TYR A 198 12.41 -2.96 -8.59
N GLU A 199 13.01 -3.54 -7.58
CA GLU A 199 12.34 -4.34 -6.54
C GLU A 199 12.38 -3.68 -5.17
N GLU A 200 13.35 -2.82 -4.89
CA GLU A 200 13.58 -2.25 -3.56
C GLU A 200 12.41 -1.37 -3.12
N VAL A 201 12.02 -0.40 -3.94
CA VAL A 201 10.91 0.52 -3.63
C VAL A 201 9.56 -0.21 -3.58
N PRO A 202 9.20 -1.10 -4.52
CA PRO A 202 8.01 -1.94 -4.39
C PRO A 202 8.00 -2.79 -3.12
N THR A 203 9.14 -3.33 -2.68
CA THR A 203 9.26 -4.05 -1.41
C THR A 203 8.91 -3.15 -0.22
N TRP A 204 9.43 -1.93 -0.19
CA TRP A 204 9.08 -0.97 0.87
C TRP A 204 7.60 -0.58 0.84
N ILE A 205 7.00 -0.45 -0.35
CA ILE A 205 5.56 -0.21 -0.49
C ILE A 205 4.76 -1.36 0.12
N ILE A 206 5.12 -2.60 -0.20
CA ILE A 206 4.52 -3.81 0.36
C ILE A 206 4.67 -3.82 1.89
N GLN A 207 5.85 -3.51 2.41
CA GLN A 207 6.10 -3.41 3.84
C GLN A 207 5.24 -2.32 4.51
N GLY A 208 5.04 -1.18 3.87
CA GLY A 208 4.20 -0.10 4.39
C GLY A 208 2.74 -0.51 4.63
N TYR A 209 2.19 -1.41 3.82
CA TYR A 209 0.83 -1.91 4.01
C TYR A 209 0.67 -2.80 5.24
N THR A 210 1.76 -3.34 5.80
CA THR A 210 1.70 -4.15 7.03
C THR A 210 1.18 -3.38 8.24
N THR A 211 1.24 -2.04 8.24
CA THR A 211 0.59 -1.23 9.29
C THR A 211 -0.89 -1.54 9.42
N MET A 212 -1.61 -1.60 8.30
CA MET A 212 -3.04 -1.95 8.29
C MET A 212 -3.28 -3.36 8.85
N ALA A 213 -2.40 -4.31 8.49
CA ALA A 213 -2.51 -5.69 8.95
C ALA A 213 -2.18 -5.83 10.45
N GLN A 214 -1.18 -5.12 10.95
CA GLN A 214 -0.86 -5.07 12.39
C GLN A 214 -2.03 -4.48 13.18
N GLU A 215 -2.61 -3.37 12.71
CA GLU A 215 -3.79 -2.79 13.34
C GLU A 215 -4.97 -3.77 13.42
N VAL A 216 -5.16 -4.63 12.40
CA VAL A 216 -6.19 -5.68 12.43
C VAL A 216 -5.90 -6.70 13.52
N VAL A 217 -4.66 -7.18 13.65
CA VAL A 217 -4.27 -8.13 14.70
C VAL A 217 -4.53 -7.55 16.09
N ASP A 218 -4.08 -6.32 16.34
CA ASP A 218 -4.28 -5.64 17.60
C ASP A 218 -5.77 -5.45 17.93
N GLN A 219 -6.59 -5.10 16.93
CA GLN A 219 -8.04 -4.90 17.09
C GLN A 219 -8.80 -6.22 17.31
N LEU A 220 -8.37 -7.32 16.69
CA LEU A 220 -8.93 -8.64 16.95
C LEU A 220 -8.64 -9.09 18.38
N GLU A 221 -7.41 -8.86 18.86
CA GLU A 221 -7.04 -9.15 20.27
C GLU A 221 -7.90 -8.35 21.25
N GLU A 222 -8.08 -7.03 21.02
CA GLU A 222 -8.97 -6.16 21.81
C GLU A 222 -10.43 -6.65 21.82
N MET A 223 -10.88 -7.30 20.74
CA MET A 223 -12.22 -7.89 20.62
C MET A 223 -12.34 -9.29 21.20
N GLY A 224 -11.23 -9.90 21.66
CA GLY A 224 -11.19 -11.29 22.13
C GLY A 224 -11.32 -12.32 21.01
N ILE A 225 -11.00 -11.95 19.78
CA ILE A 225 -11.02 -12.82 18.59
C ILE A 225 -9.60 -13.27 18.30
N GLU A 226 -9.35 -14.57 18.39
CA GLU A 226 -8.01 -15.14 18.21
C GLU A 226 -7.49 -14.94 16.78
N ARG A 227 -8.33 -15.19 15.77
CA ARG A 227 -7.99 -15.02 14.36
C ARG A 227 -9.24 -15.06 13.46
N PRO A 228 -9.17 -14.48 12.26
CA PRO A 228 -10.21 -14.70 11.26
C PRO A 228 -10.07 -16.10 10.64
N THR A 229 -11.16 -16.68 10.18
CA THR A 229 -11.14 -17.91 9.38
C THR A 229 -10.84 -17.62 7.90
N HIS A 230 -11.33 -16.50 7.40
CA HIS A 230 -11.17 -16.04 6.01
C HIS A 230 -10.81 -14.57 5.98
N ILE A 231 -9.98 -14.19 5.01
CA ILE A 231 -9.64 -12.80 4.72
C ILE A 231 -9.88 -12.54 3.24
N PHE A 232 -10.72 -11.56 2.94
CA PHE A 232 -11.03 -11.14 1.57
C PHE A 232 -10.23 -9.88 1.24
N LEU A 233 -9.43 -9.94 0.17
CA LEU A 233 -8.53 -8.87 -0.25
C LEU A 233 -8.81 -8.50 -1.69
N GLN A 234 -9.10 -7.24 -1.96
CA GLN A 234 -9.16 -6.74 -3.33
C GLN A 234 -7.77 -6.67 -3.95
N ALA A 235 -7.68 -6.89 -5.24
CA ALA A 235 -6.43 -6.77 -5.98
C ALA A 235 -6.54 -5.83 -7.17
N GLY A 236 -5.46 -5.10 -7.40
CA GLY A 236 -5.11 -4.42 -8.64
C GLY A 236 -3.78 -5.01 -9.13
N VAL A 237 -2.66 -4.34 -8.85
CA VAL A 237 -1.31 -4.84 -9.22
C VAL A 237 -0.75 -5.94 -8.28
N GLY A 238 -1.44 -6.26 -7.18
CA GLY A 238 -1.08 -7.37 -6.29
C GLY A 238 -0.27 -6.99 -5.04
N SER A 239 0.26 -5.78 -4.92
CA SER A 239 1.14 -5.37 -3.81
C SER A 239 0.47 -5.47 -2.43
N MET A 240 -0.78 -5.02 -2.30
CA MET A 240 -1.50 -5.07 -1.03
C MET A 240 -1.88 -6.50 -0.62
N PRO A 241 -2.50 -7.31 -1.47
CA PRO A 241 -2.79 -8.69 -1.09
C PRO A 241 -1.51 -9.50 -0.82
N ALA A 242 -0.40 -9.27 -1.53
CA ALA A 242 0.89 -9.91 -1.22
C ALA A 242 1.39 -9.52 0.18
N SER A 243 1.32 -8.23 0.53
CA SER A 243 1.69 -7.73 1.86
C SER A 243 0.91 -8.42 2.97
N LEU A 244 -0.43 -8.39 2.89
CA LEU A 244 -1.28 -8.92 3.94
C LEU A 244 -1.19 -10.45 4.02
N THR A 245 -1.13 -11.13 2.88
CA THR A 245 -0.95 -12.59 2.85
C THR A 245 0.35 -12.99 3.54
N GLY A 246 1.47 -12.35 3.19
CA GLY A 246 2.77 -12.65 3.79
C GLY A 246 2.84 -12.30 5.28
N PHE A 247 2.26 -11.16 5.69
CA PHE A 247 2.20 -10.77 7.09
C PHE A 247 1.36 -11.75 7.92
N PHE A 248 0.14 -12.07 7.51
CA PHE A 248 -0.72 -13.01 8.24
C PHE A 248 -0.15 -14.44 8.23
N ALA A 249 0.60 -14.82 7.20
CA ALA A 249 1.34 -16.08 7.18
C ALA A 249 2.43 -16.11 8.26
N ASN A 250 3.15 -15.02 8.49
CA ASN A 250 4.13 -14.91 9.58
C ASN A 250 3.47 -14.91 10.97
N VAL A 251 2.32 -14.24 11.12
CA VAL A 251 1.62 -14.13 12.42
C VAL A 251 0.96 -15.44 12.81
N TYR A 252 0.21 -16.06 11.90
CA TYR A 252 -0.64 -17.23 12.21
C TYR A 252 0.01 -18.57 11.88
N GLN A 253 1.15 -18.58 11.20
CA GLN A 253 1.95 -19.78 10.90
C GLN A 253 1.11 -20.96 10.35
N ASP A 254 0.97 -22.03 11.11
CA ASP A 254 0.19 -23.21 10.69
C ASP A 254 -1.33 -22.99 10.79
N ASN A 255 -1.77 -21.97 11.52
CA ASN A 255 -3.18 -21.62 11.71
C ASN A 255 -3.63 -20.47 10.79
N GLN A 256 -3.05 -20.36 9.59
CA GLN A 256 -3.36 -19.26 8.66
C GLN A 256 -4.84 -19.24 8.29
N PRO A 257 -5.44 -18.04 8.18
CA PRO A 257 -6.75 -17.88 7.58
C PRO A 257 -6.73 -18.24 6.09
N GLN A 258 -7.86 -18.64 5.55
CA GLN A 258 -8.03 -18.75 4.11
C GLN A 258 -7.99 -17.36 3.47
N ILE A 259 -7.03 -17.12 2.59
CA ILE A 259 -6.93 -15.87 1.85
C ILE A 259 -7.74 -15.97 0.57
N CYS A 260 -8.66 -15.02 0.36
CA CYS A 260 -9.50 -14.91 -0.82
C CYS A 260 -9.15 -13.62 -1.56
N ILE A 261 -8.48 -13.71 -2.70
CA ILE A 261 -8.19 -12.57 -3.57
C ILE A 261 -9.42 -12.33 -4.45
N VAL A 262 -9.92 -11.09 -4.45
CA VAL A 262 -11.11 -10.69 -5.20
C VAL A 262 -10.74 -9.68 -6.27
N GLU A 263 -11.03 -10.01 -7.52
CA GLU A 263 -10.75 -9.16 -8.67
C GLU A 263 -12.02 -8.95 -9.51
N PRO A 264 -12.17 -7.79 -10.16
CA PRO A 264 -13.22 -7.62 -11.16
C PRO A 264 -12.90 -8.42 -12.43
N ASN A 265 -13.90 -9.01 -13.05
CA ASN A 265 -13.77 -9.90 -14.24
C ASN A 265 -13.11 -9.24 -15.48
N LYS A 266 -12.94 -7.93 -15.48
CA LYS A 266 -12.24 -7.17 -16.54
C LYS A 266 -10.83 -6.71 -16.15
N ALA A 267 -10.37 -7.04 -14.94
CA ALA A 267 -9.05 -6.71 -14.42
C ALA A 267 -8.58 -7.81 -13.45
N ASP A 268 -8.49 -9.04 -13.96
CA ASP A 268 -8.34 -10.30 -13.25
C ASP A 268 -6.94 -10.92 -13.47
N CYS A 269 -5.89 -10.12 -13.34
CA CYS A 269 -4.53 -10.55 -13.64
C CYS A 269 -4.04 -11.68 -12.71
N ILE A 270 -4.37 -11.62 -11.43
CA ILE A 270 -3.98 -12.68 -10.47
C ILE A 270 -4.74 -13.97 -10.76
N PHE A 271 -6.06 -13.88 -11.00
CA PHE A 271 -6.86 -15.04 -11.37
C PHE A 271 -6.34 -15.74 -12.65
N ARG A 272 -5.98 -14.96 -13.68
CA ARG A 272 -5.41 -15.52 -14.92
C ARG A 272 -4.07 -16.17 -14.69
N THR A 273 -3.19 -15.53 -13.92
CA THR A 273 -1.89 -16.11 -13.55
C THR A 273 -2.07 -17.40 -12.75
N ALA A 274 -3.02 -17.41 -11.83
CA ALA A 274 -3.33 -18.58 -11.04
C ALA A 274 -3.91 -19.73 -11.88
N LYS A 275 -4.61 -19.44 -12.96
CA LYS A 275 -5.23 -20.46 -13.83
C LYS A 275 -4.26 -21.02 -14.88
N ALA A 276 -3.18 -20.31 -15.23
CA ALA A 276 -2.19 -20.71 -16.21
C ALA A 276 -1.23 -21.78 -15.67
#